data_ef9d085bb0c702d7e7cfc79c3b0551d5
#
_entry.id   ef9d085bb0c702d7e7cfc79c3b0551d5
#
_cell.length_a   1.000
_cell.length_b   1.000
_cell.length_c   1.000
_cell.angle_alpha   90.00
_cell.angle_beta   90.00
_cell.angle_gamma   90.00
#
_symmetry.space_group_name_H-M   'P 1'
#
loop_
_entity.id
_entity.type
_entity.pdbx_description
1 polymer ?
#
loop_
_entity_poly.entity_id
_entity_poly.type
_entity_poly.pdbx_seq_one_letter_code
_entity_poly.pdbx_strand_id
1 'polypeptide(L)'
;MKKVVLYIHGKGGCTEEVEHYRPFFRGCDVIGLDYASKTPWEAKEEFQKLLAAARQGDQPVEIIANSIGAFFAMSAFSCEKIAKAYFISPVVDMKRLISDMMRWGNVTEEELQCRKEIRTDFGETLSWEYLCYVREHPVMWNVPTHILYGDQDHLTSYETISDFAGQIGATFTVMEGGEHWFHTEEQMKFLNQWMRQYT
;
A
#
# COMPACT_ATOMS: atom_id res chain seq x y z
N MET A 1 -4.50 -23.81 14.34
CA MET A 1 -3.82 -22.50 14.42
C MET A 1 -4.75 -21.47 13.79
N LYS A 2 -4.89 -20.31 14.39
CA LYS A 2 -5.69 -19.23 13.84
C LYS A 2 -4.96 -18.61 12.65
N LYS A 3 -5.70 -18.23 11.62
CA LYS A 3 -5.20 -17.48 10.46
C LYS A 3 -4.72 -16.10 10.92
N VAL A 4 -3.62 -15.62 10.37
CA VAL A 4 -3.09 -14.27 10.65
C VAL A 4 -3.48 -13.32 9.53
N VAL A 5 -3.93 -12.14 9.88
CA VAL A 5 -4.19 -11.02 8.97
C VAL A 5 -3.37 -9.82 9.45
N LEU A 6 -2.51 -9.30 8.59
CA LEU A 6 -1.68 -8.14 8.88
C LEU A 6 -2.31 -6.88 8.29
N TYR A 7 -2.45 -5.85 9.10
CA TYR A 7 -2.83 -4.52 8.64
C TYR A 7 -1.60 -3.62 8.53
N ILE A 8 -1.46 -2.95 7.40
CA ILE A 8 -0.35 -2.06 7.05
C ILE A 8 -0.94 -0.70 6.70
N HIS A 9 -0.75 0.27 7.58
CA HIS A 9 -1.28 1.61 7.41
C HIS A 9 -0.59 2.38 6.27
N GLY A 10 -1.21 3.47 5.81
CA GLY A 10 -0.61 4.43 4.89
C GLY A 10 0.25 5.46 5.63
N LYS A 11 0.75 6.45 4.88
CA LYS A 11 1.48 7.58 5.45
C LYS A 11 0.57 8.38 6.39
N GLY A 12 1.06 8.62 7.60
CA GLY A 12 0.30 9.33 8.65
C GLY A 12 -0.77 8.51 9.36
N GLY A 13 -0.96 7.23 8.96
CA GLY A 13 -1.79 6.29 9.69
C GLY A 13 -1.07 5.68 10.90
N CYS A 14 -1.75 4.78 11.59
CA CYS A 14 -1.23 4.11 12.78
C CYS A 14 -1.75 2.67 12.91
N THR A 15 -1.13 1.91 13.79
CA THR A 15 -1.48 0.50 14.05
C THR A 15 -2.89 0.30 14.58
N GLU A 16 -3.42 1.29 15.32
CA GLU A 16 -4.75 1.24 15.93
C GLU A 16 -5.88 1.20 14.92
N GLU A 17 -5.64 1.65 13.69
CA GLU A 17 -6.60 1.55 12.58
C GLU A 17 -7.00 0.08 12.29
N VAL A 18 -6.19 -0.89 12.71
CA VAL A 18 -6.50 -2.33 12.64
C VAL A 18 -7.81 -2.69 13.32
N GLU A 19 -8.21 -1.95 14.36
CA GLU A 19 -9.43 -2.22 15.11
C GLU A 19 -10.68 -2.12 14.23
N HIS A 20 -10.64 -1.25 13.20
CA HIS A 20 -11.71 -1.14 12.21
C HIS A 20 -11.90 -2.45 11.42
N TYR A 21 -10.84 -3.18 11.15
CA TYR A 21 -10.86 -4.37 10.30
C TYR A 21 -11.12 -5.67 11.06
N ARG A 22 -10.87 -5.72 12.38
CA ARG A 22 -11.09 -6.93 13.21
C ARG A 22 -12.47 -7.58 13.06
N PRO A 23 -13.58 -6.82 12.97
CA PRO A 23 -14.92 -7.42 12.85
C PRO A 23 -15.13 -8.24 11.58
N PHE A 24 -14.34 -8.00 10.53
CA PHE A 24 -14.45 -8.72 9.25
C PHE A 24 -13.73 -10.06 9.25
N PHE A 25 -12.77 -10.29 10.16
CA PHE A 25 -11.94 -11.48 10.21
C PHE A 25 -12.18 -12.30 11.48
N ARG A 26 -13.43 -12.79 11.62
CA ARG A 26 -13.79 -13.58 12.79
C ARG A 26 -12.97 -14.87 12.90
N GLY A 27 -12.38 -15.10 14.06
CA GLY A 27 -11.56 -16.29 14.31
C GLY A 27 -10.12 -16.18 13.81
N CYS A 28 -9.72 -15.05 13.23
CA CYS A 28 -8.35 -14.75 12.84
C CYS A 28 -7.64 -13.90 13.91
N ASP A 29 -6.32 -13.94 13.91
CA ASP A 29 -5.49 -12.99 14.63
C ASP A 29 -5.18 -11.82 13.69
N VAL A 30 -5.83 -10.66 13.93
CA VAL A 30 -5.69 -9.46 13.12
C VAL A 30 -4.74 -8.50 13.82
N ILE A 31 -3.59 -8.20 13.19
CA ILE A 31 -2.45 -7.52 13.80
C ILE A 31 -2.09 -6.30 12.95
N GLY A 32 -2.06 -5.11 13.55
CA GLY A 32 -1.48 -3.92 12.93
C GLY A 32 0.04 -4.00 12.98
N LEU A 33 0.70 -3.75 11.86
CA LEU A 33 2.15 -3.65 11.83
C LEU A 33 2.59 -2.28 12.33
N ASP A 34 3.33 -2.28 13.45
CA ASP A 34 3.98 -1.08 13.98
C ASP A 34 5.34 -0.92 13.30
N TYR A 35 5.39 -0.08 12.27
CA TYR A 35 6.58 0.13 11.45
C TYR A 35 6.93 1.61 11.34
N ALA A 36 8.24 1.88 11.24
CA ALA A 36 8.79 3.23 11.11
C ALA A 36 9.43 3.50 9.74
N SER A 37 9.50 2.49 8.88
CA SER A 37 10.12 2.57 7.56
C SER A 37 9.54 3.69 6.70
N LYS A 38 10.42 4.44 6.06
CA LYS A 38 10.08 5.53 5.12
C LYS A 38 10.45 5.17 3.69
N THR A 39 11.22 4.12 3.51
CA THR A 39 11.76 3.68 2.23
C THR A 39 11.48 2.19 2.01
N PRO A 40 11.42 1.71 0.75
CA PRO A 40 11.16 0.30 0.47
C PRO A 40 12.29 -0.63 0.94
N TRP A 41 13.53 -0.17 1.00
CA TRP A 41 14.64 -0.99 1.52
C TRP A 41 14.56 -1.15 3.05
N GLU A 42 14.19 -0.10 3.79
CA GLU A 42 13.91 -0.20 5.22
C GLU A 42 12.70 -1.13 5.47
N ALA A 43 11.60 -0.91 4.74
CA ALA A 43 10.40 -1.73 4.84
C ALA A 43 10.68 -3.20 4.56
N LYS A 44 11.54 -3.53 3.60
CA LYS A 44 11.91 -4.90 3.28
C LYS A 44 12.52 -5.64 4.48
N GLU A 45 13.39 -4.98 5.22
CA GLU A 45 14.01 -5.58 6.41
C GLU A 45 13.06 -5.62 7.61
N GLU A 46 12.34 -4.52 7.85
CA GLU A 46 11.47 -4.38 9.01
C GLU A 46 10.25 -5.31 8.90
N PHE A 47 9.59 -5.33 7.74
CA PHE A 47 8.39 -6.15 7.53
C PHE A 47 8.65 -7.65 7.59
N GLN A 48 9.81 -8.11 7.14
CA GLN A 48 10.18 -9.52 7.27
C GLN A 48 10.33 -9.93 8.74
N LYS A 49 10.90 -9.06 9.59
CA LYS A 49 11.01 -9.30 11.03
C LYS A 49 9.63 -9.28 11.69
N LEU A 50 8.78 -8.32 11.35
CA LEU A 50 7.42 -8.21 11.87
C LEU A 50 6.55 -9.40 11.44
N LEU A 51 6.65 -9.83 10.19
CA LEU A 51 5.97 -11.02 9.69
C LEU A 51 6.41 -12.28 10.44
N ALA A 52 7.71 -12.45 10.65
CA ALA A 52 8.25 -13.60 11.38
C ALA A 52 7.76 -13.62 12.84
N ALA A 53 7.64 -12.46 13.48
CA ALA A 53 7.12 -12.35 14.85
C ALA A 53 5.61 -12.62 14.94
N ALA A 54 4.84 -12.19 13.92
CA ALA A 54 3.39 -12.36 13.88
C ALA A 54 2.96 -13.78 13.48
N ARG A 55 3.78 -14.48 12.70
CA ARG A 55 3.46 -15.77 12.09
C ARG A 55 3.90 -16.94 12.96
N GLN A 56 3.02 -17.90 13.15
CA GLN A 56 3.33 -19.16 13.83
C GLN A 56 3.61 -20.27 12.78
N GLY A 57 4.89 -20.53 12.52
CA GLY A 57 5.30 -21.53 11.53
C GLY A 57 5.03 -21.07 10.09
N ASP A 58 4.63 -22.02 9.22
CA ASP A 58 4.51 -21.85 7.77
C ASP A 58 3.09 -21.49 7.29
N GLN A 59 2.22 -21.02 8.21
CA GLN A 59 0.84 -20.70 7.85
C GLN A 59 0.78 -19.49 6.89
N PRO A 60 -0.12 -19.52 5.90
CA PRO A 60 -0.32 -18.39 5.00
C PRO A 60 -0.92 -17.21 5.76
N VAL A 61 -0.52 -16.01 5.38
CA VAL A 61 -0.94 -14.74 5.97
C VAL A 61 -1.79 -13.98 4.95
N GLU A 62 -2.83 -13.28 5.40
CA GLU A 62 -3.52 -12.29 4.59
C GLU A 62 -3.05 -10.87 4.95
N ILE A 63 -3.15 -9.96 4.00
CA ILE A 63 -2.70 -8.58 4.16
C ILE A 63 -3.84 -7.62 3.85
N ILE A 64 -4.04 -6.63 4.71
CA ILE A 64 -4.79 -5.42 4.42
C ILE A 64 -3.78 -4.29 4.37
N ALA A 65 -3.76 -3.51 3.29
CA ALA A 65 -2.80 -2.40 3.18
C ALA A 65 -3.41 -1.16 2.53
N ASN A 66 -3.12 -0.01 3.13
CA ASN A 66 -3.55 1.30 2.66
C ASN A 66 -2.41 2.04 1.96
N SER A 67 -2.70 2.67 0.82
CA SER A 67 -1.82 3.65 0.18
C SER A 67 -0.38 3.13 -0.01
N ILE A 68 0.63 3.85 0.53
CA ILE A 68 2.05 3.46 0.48
C ILE A 68 2.32 2.15 1.24
N GLY A 69 1.49 1.79 2.22
CA GLY A 69 1.58 0.50 2.90
C GLY A 69 1.46 -0.68 1.95
N ALA A 70 0.64 -0.55 0.89
CA ALA A 70 0.55 -1.57 -0.16
C ALA A 70 1.86 -1.69 -0.96
N PHE A 71 2.50 -0.56 -1.29
CA PHE A 71 3.80 -0.56 -1.98
C PHE A 71 4.89 -1.22 -1.12
N PHE A 72 4.94 -0.90 0.17
CA PHE A 72 5.89 -1.52 1.10
C PHE A 72 5.63 -3.02 1.27
N ALA A 73 4.36 -3.42 1.38
CA ALA A 73 3.98 -4.84 1.44
C ALA A 73 4.45 -5.60 0.20
N MET A 74 4.19 -5.07 -0.99
CA MET A 74 4.61 -5.69 -2.25
C MET A 74 6.14 -5.78 -2.38
N SER A 75 6.85 -4.74 -1.90
CA SER A 75 8.32 -4.72 -1.92
C SER A 75 8.94 -5.71 -0.94
N ALA A 76 8.32 -5.88 0.25
CA ALA A 76 8.86 -6.71 1.33
C ALA A 76 8.48 -8.19 1.21
N PHE A 77 7.28 -8.49 0.71
CA PHE A 77 6.69 -9.84 0.76
C PHE A 77 6.67 -10.57 -0.59
N SER A 78 7.37 -10.08 -1.60
CA SER A 78 7.40 -10.68 -2.95
C SER A 78 7.78 -12.18 -2.97
N CYS A 79 8.53 -12.65 -1.97
CA CYS A 79 8.97 -14.05 -1.84
C CYS A 79 8.25 -14.82 -0.72
N GLU A 80 7.31 -14.20 -0.01
CA GLU A 80 6.64 -14.79 1.15
C GLU A 80 5.32 -15.51 0.78
N LYS A 81 4.90 -16.43 1.63
CA LYS A 81 3.60 -17.13 1.50
C LYS A 81 2.47 -16.23 1.96
N ILE A 82 2.06 -15.30 1.12
CA ILE A 82 0.87 -14.48 1.30
C ILE A 82 -0.30 -15.15 0.58
N ALA A 83 -1.39 -15.38 1.30
CA ALA A 83 -2.55 -16.08 0.75
C ALA A 83 -3.48 -15.14 -0.03
N LYS A 84 -3.64 -13.93 0.46
CA LYS A 84 -4.55 -12.93 -0.11
C LYS A 84 -4.17 -11.53 0.34
N ALA A 85 -4.45 -10.54 -0.49
CA ALA A 85 -4.27 -9.12 -0.15
C ALA A 85 -5.55 -8.32 -0.43
N TYR A 86 -5.80 -7.33 0.42
CA TYR A 86 -6.85 -6.33 0.31
C TYR A 86 -6.18 -4.96 0.30
N PHE A 87 -6.13 -4.33 -0.85
CA PHE A 87 -5.49 -3.04 -1.03
C PHE A 87 -6.52 -1.92 -1.16
N ILE A 88 -6.36 -0.88 -0.37
CA ILE A 88 -7.25 0.28 -0.33
C ILE A 88 -6.45 1.50 -0.80
N SER A 89 -6.88 2.10 -1.90
CA SER A 89 -6.19 3.22 -2.57
C SER A 89 -4.68 2.99 -2.70
N PRO A 90 -4.22 1.84 -3.23
CA PRO A 90 -2.82 1.45 -3.14
C PRO A 90 -1.91 2.33 -4.00
N VAL A 91 -0.70 2.58 -3.53
CA VAL A 91 0.41 3.00 -4.40
C VAL A 91 1.01 1.74 -5.02
N VAL A 92 0.81 1.55 -6.32
CA VAL A 92 1.29 0.35 -7.06
C VAL A 92 2.47 0.66 -7.98
N ASP A 93 2.66 1.91 -8.35
CA ASP A 93 3.78 2.40 -9.17
C ASP A 93 4.42 3.63 -8.51
N MET A 94 5.37 3.39 -7.62
CA MET A 94 6.09 4.45 -6.91
C MET A 94 6.98 5.27 -7.85
N LYS A 95 7.51 4.68 -8.91
CA LYS A 95 8.29 5.42 -9.92
C LYS A 95 7.40 6.47 -10.58
N ARG A 96 6.18 6.09 -10.98
CA ARG A 96 5.20 7.03 -11.56
C ARG A 96 4.83 8.11 -10.56
N LEU A 97 4.52 7.74 -9.33
CA LEU A 97 4.16 8.70 -8.28
C LEU A 97 5.27 9.72 -8.02
N ILE A 98 6.53 9.29 -7.93
CA ILE A 98 7.67 10.22 -7.78
C ILE A 98 7.77 11.14 -9.00
N SER A 99 7.57 10.62 -10.22
CA SER A 99 7.58 11.45 -11.44
C SER A 99 6.45 12.47 -11.48
N ASP A 100 5.26 12.10 -10.98
CA ASP A 100 4.13 13.02 -10.85
C ASP A 100 4.41 14.09 -9.78
N MET A 101 4.98 13.72 -8.63
CA MET A 101 5.40 14.66 -7.59
C MET A 101 6.47 15.64 -8.08
N MET A 102 7.43 15.18 -8.88
CA MET A 102 8.43 16.05 -9.52
C MET A 102 7.76 17.09 -10.44
N ARG A 103 6.76 16.65 -11.22
CA ARG A 103 5.99 17.53 -12.11
C ARG A 103 5.16 18.55 -11.31
N TRP A 104 4.51 18.14 -10.23
CA TRP A 104 3.76 19.04 -9.34
C TRP A 104 4.68 20.06 -8.64
N GLY A 105 5.90 19.65 -8.27
CA GLY A 105 6.90 20.53 -7.68
C GLY A 105 7.74 21.32 -8.68
N ASN A 106 7.49 21.15 -10.00
CA ASN A 106 8.30 21.73 -11.07
C ASN A 106 9.81 21.43 -10.90
N VAL A 107 10.14 20.19 -10.52
CA VAL A 107 11.49 19.69 -10.30
C VAL A 107 11.92 18.83 -11.49
N THR A 108 13.08 19.15 -12.09
CA THR A 108 13.65 18.30 -13.14
C THR A 108 14.45 17.14 -12.56
N GLU A 109 14.71 16.12 -13.38
CA GLU A 109 15.50 14.97 -12.96
C GLU A 109 16.96 15.36 -12.70
N GLU A 110 17.51 16.24 -13.53
CA GLU A 110 18.86 16.77 -13.36
C GLU A 110 19.01 17.57 -12.06
N GLU A 111 17.99 18.36 -11.71
CA GLU A 111 17.98 19.09 -10.46
C GLU A 111 17.93 18.14 -9.26
N LEU A 112 17.05 17.14 -9.29
CA LEU A 112 16.95 16.13 -8.23
C LEU A 112 18.25 15.33 -8.11
N GLN A 113 18.86 14.95 -9.25
CA GLN A 113 20.14 14.25 -9.26
C GLN A 113 21.27 15.08 -8.63
N CYS A 114 21.30 16.38 -8.94
CA CYS A 114 22.31 17.28 -8.40
C CYS A 114 22.15 17.54 -6.90
N ARG A 115 20.91 17.81 -6.47
CA ARG A 115 20.60 18.20 -5.07
C ARG A 115 20.42 17.01 -4.14
N LYS A 116 20.19 15.80 -4.69
CA LYS A 116 19.92 14.53 -4.01
C LYS A 116 18.56 14.49 -3.29
N GLU A 117 18.20 15.54 -2.59
CA GLU A 117 16.91 15.70 -1.92
C GLU A 117 16.35 17.09 -2.19
N ILE A 118 15.04 17.15 -2.45
CA ILE A 118 14.32 18.41 -2.66
C ILE A 118 13.01 18.34 -1.87
N ARG A 119 12.87 19.26 -0.91
CA ARG A 119 11.61 19.43 -0.19
C ARG A 119 10.65 20.24 -1.07
N THR A 120 9.46 19.71 -1.28
CA THR A 120 8.42 20.36 -2.08
C THR A 120 7.52 21.24 -1.21
N ASP A 121 6.81 22.18 -1.86
CA ASP A 121 5.88 23.08 -1.17
C ASP A 121 4.62 22.36 -0.65
N PHE A 122 4.31 21.17 -1.18
CA PHE A 122 3.22 20.30 -0.69
C PHE A 122 3.66 19.32 0.41
N GLY A 123 4.86 19.52 0.98
CA GLY A 123 5.31 18.84 2.19
C GLY A 123 6.02 17.51 2.00
N GLU A 124 6.17 17.03 0.76
CA GLU A 124 6.95 15.83 0.45
C GLU A 124 8.42 16.16 0.21
N THR A 125 9.29 15.19 0.47
CA THR A 125 10.70 15.26 0.09
C THR A 125 10.96 14.30 -1.06
N LEU A 126 11.31 14.83 -2.22
CA LEU A 126 11.78 14.05 -3.34
C LEU A 126 13.20 13.59 -3.06
N SER A 127 13.50 12.31 -3.32
CA SER A 127 14.83 11.72 -3.13
C SER A 127 15.32 11.08 -4.42
N TRP A 128 16.52 11.45 -4.84
CA TRP A 128 17.19 10.82 -5.98
C TRP A 128 17.47 9.34 -5.74
N GLU A 129 17.90 9.00 -4.53
CA GLU A 129 18.17 7.62 -4.14
C GLU A 129 16.90 6.77 -4.23
N TYR A 130 15.77 7.29 -3.75
CA TYR A 130 14.49 6.59 -3.83
C TYR A 130 14.07 6.36 -5.30
N LEU A 131 14.19 7.39 -6.15
CA LEU A 131 13.86 7.28 -7.57
C LEU A 131 14.74 6.24 -8.28
N CYS A 132 16.04 6.22 -8.01
CA CYS A 132 16.95 5.20 -8.54
C CYS A 132 16.57 3.81 -8.07
N TYR A 133 16.31 3.65 -6.77
CA TYR A 133 15.94 2.36 -6.20
C TYR A 133 14.68 1.76 -6.84
N VAL A 134 13.62 2.54 -6.99
CA VAL A 134 12.36 2.02 -7.58
C VAL A 134 12.46 1.73 -9.09
N ARG A 135 13.41 2.35 -9.79
CA ARG A 135 13.74 2.02 -11.18
C ARG A 135 14.46 0.69 -11.31
N GLU A 136 15.32 0.37 -10.36
CA GLU A 136 16.12 -0.86 -10.34
C GLU A 136 15.37 -2.05 -9.74
N HIS A 137 14.36 -1.77 -8.89
CA HIS A 137 13.59 -2.76 -8.16
C HIS A 137 12.09 -2.65 -8.47
N PRO A 138 11.66 -3.05 -9.68
CA PRO A 138 10.24 -3.05 -10.02
C PRO A 138 9.47 -4.01 -9.11
N VAL A 139 8.26 -3.61 -8.75
CA VAL A 139 7.38 -4.45 -7.94
C VAL A 139 6.96 -5.69 -8.74
N MET A 140 7.17 -6.86 -8.13
CA MET A 140 6.70 -8.15 -8.64
C MET A 140 5.66 -8.69 -7.65
N TRP A 141 4.40 -8.78 -8.08
CA TRP A 141 3.29 -9.20 -7.22
C TRP A 141 2.35 -10.14 -7.94
N ASN A 142 2.13 -11.32 -7.37
CA ASN A 142 1.28 -12.40 -7.92
C ASN A 142 0.39 -13.05 -6.85
N VAL A 143 0.15 -12.32 -5.77
CA VAL A 143 -0.78 -12.75 -4.73
C VAL A 143 -2.21 -12.44 -5.17
N PRO A 144 -3.19 -13.35 -4.93
CA PRO A 144 -4.60 -13.04 -5.10
C PRO A 144 -4.98 -11.76 -4.37
N THR A 145 -5.41 -10.74 -5.10
CA THR A 145 -5.58 -9.39 -4.56
C THR A 145 -6.96 -8.82 -4.90
N HIS A 146 -7.57 -8.17 -3.92
CA HIS A 146 -8.73 -7.31 -4.11
C HIS A 146 -8.29 -5.85 -3.92
N ILE A 147 -8.67 -4.98 -4.85
CA ILE A 147 -8.32 -3.56 -4.85
C ILE A 147 -9.60 -2.73 -4.74
N LEU A 148 -9.63 -1.82 -3.77
CA LEU A 148 -10.60 -0.76 -3.65
C LEU A 148 -9.94 0.57 -4.03
N TYR A 149 -10.60 1.35 -4.88
CA TYR A 149 -10.12 2.63 -5.39
C TYR A 149 -11.25 3.67 -5.39
N GLY A 150 -10.95 4.91 -5.08
CA GLY A 150 -11.87 6.02 -5.20
C GLY A 150 -11.61 6.81 -6.50
N ASP A 151 -12.65 7.13 -7.27
CA ASP A 151 -12.49 7.83 -8.55
C ASP A 151 -12.07 9.31 -8.39
N GLN A 152 -12.14 9.86 -7.18
CA GLN A 152 -11.62 11.19 -6.82
C GLN A 152 -10.23 11.11 -6.17
N ASP A 153 -9.53 9.99 -6.32
CA ASP A 153 -8.14 9.88 -5.88
C ASP A 153 -7.23 10.74 -6.77
N HIS A 154 -6.61 11.75 -6.18
CA HIS A 154 -5.69 12.66 -6.87
C HIS A 154 -4.21 12.27 -6.69
N LEU A 155 -3.92 11.26 -5.88
CA LEU A 155 -2.55 10.80 -5.65
C LEU A 155 -2.14 9.73 -6.67
N THR A 156 -3.04 8.78 -6.95
CA THR A 156 -2.82 7.72 -7.93
C THR A 156 -3.89 7.75 -9.01
N SER A 157 -3.50 7.59 -10.28
CA SER A 157 -4.46 7.65 -11.37
C SER A 157 -5.23 6.34 -11.54
N TYR A 158 -6.50 6.44 -11.95
CA TYR A 158 -7.33 5.30 -12.30
C TYR A 158 -6.62 4.35 -13.29
N GLU A 159 -5.99 4.90 -14.33
CA GLU A 159 -5.26 4.15 -15.33
C GLU A 159 -4.14 3.29 -14.71
N THR A 160 -3.32 3.89 -13.83
CA THR A 160 -2.22 3.18 -13.15
C THR A 160 -2.73 2.00 -12.32
N ILE A 161 -3.82 2.21 -11.57
CA ILE A 161 -4.37 1.14 -10.71
C ILE A 161 -5.08 0.08 -11.55
N SER A 162 -5.84 0.48 -12.59
CA SER A 162 -6.53 -0.44 -13.49
C SER A 162 -5.56 -1.33 -14.27
N ASP A 163 -4.47 -0.75 -14.79
CA ASP A 163 -3.44 -1.49 -15.50
C ASP A 163 -2.75 -2.51 -14.59
N PHE A 164 -2.38 -2.09 -13.38
CA PHE A 164 -1.81 -2.99 -12.38
C PHE A 164 -2.79 -4.12 -12.03
N ALA A 165 -4.06 -3.79 -11.75
CA ALA A 165 -5.08 -4.80 -11.45
C ALA A 165 -5.23 -5.82 -12.58
N GLY A 166 -5.24 -5.36 -13.84
CA GLY A 166 -5.26 -6.22 -15.02
C GLY A 166 -4.04 -7.13 -15.15
N GLN A 167 -2.84 -6.59 -14.89
CA GLN A 167 -1.58 -7.33 -14.97
C GLN A 167 -1.51 -8.48 -13.96
N ILE A 168 -1.99 -8.28 -12.74
CA ILE A 168 -1.95 -9.31 -11.68
C ILE A 168 -3.23 -10.14 -11.57
N GLY A 169 -4.25 -9.85 -12.38
CA GLY A 169 -5.56 -10.52 -12.31
C GLY A 169 -6.33 -10.20 -11.01
N ALA A 170 -6.14 -9.01 -10.45
CA ALA A 170 -6.83 -8.58 -9.24
C ALA A 170 -8.30 -8.24 -9.49
N THR A 171 -9.13 -8.43 -8.47
CA THR A 171 -10.48 -7.82 -8.47
C THR A 171 -10.34 -6.33 -8.22
N PHE A 172 -10.92 -5.51 -9.09
CA PHE A 172 -10.84 -4.06 -9.02
C PHE A 172 -12.24 -3.47 -8.78
N THR A 173 -12.40 -2.79 -7.67
CA THR A 173 -13.65 -2.11 -7.27
C THR A 173 -13.40 -0.61 -7.20
N VAL A 174 -14.26 0.16 -7.87
CA VAL A 174 -14.18 1.62 -7.87
C VAL A 174 -15.39 2.18 -7.10
N MET A 175 -15.13 3.07 -6.16
CA MET A 175 -16.16 3.86 -5.50
C MET A 175 -16.32 5.20 -6.21
N GLU A 176 -17.51 5.49 -6.73
CA GLU A 176 -17.86 6.81 -7.26
C GLU A 176 -17.88 7.85 -6.13
N GLY A 177 -17.19 8.97 -6.31
CA GLY A 177 -17.00 10.00 -5.29
C GLY A 177 -16.03 9.61 -4.17
N GLY A 178 -15.37 8.46 -4.26
CA GLY A 178 -14.37 8.03 -3.29
C GLY A 178 -13.05 8.79 -3.44
N GLU A 179 -12.47 9.22 -2.33
CA GLU A 179 -11.18 9.91 -2.28
C GLU A 179 -10.05 8.90 -1.97
N HIS A 180 -8.80 9.37 -2.03
CA HIS A 180 -7.65 8.54 -1.66
C HIS A 180 -7.73 8.03 -0.22
N TRP A 181 -8.17 8.87 0.69
CA TRP A 181 -8.42 8.52 2.09
C TRP A 181 -9.90 8.34 2.34
N PHE A 182 -10.32 7.09 2.53
CA PHE A 182 -11.70 6.73 2.88
C PHE A 182 -11.98 7.14 4.32
N HIS A 183 -12.69 8.26 4.53
CA HIS A 183 -12.90 8.84 5.86
C HIS A 183 -14.32 9.36 6.11
N THR A 184 -15.09 9.67 5.05
CA THR A 184 -16.48 10.10 5.23
C THR A 184 -17.38 8.91 5.61
N GLU A 185 -18.52 9.20 6.20
CA GLU A 185 -19.48 8.14 6.58
C GLU A 185 -19.89 7.26 5.39
N GLU A 186 -20.09 7.87 4.22
CA GLU A 186 -20.43 7.17 3.00
C GLU A 186 -19.28 6.29 2.50
N GLN A 187 -18.06 6.83 2.46
CA GLN A 187 -16.86 6.11 2.04
C GLN A 187 -16.57 4.94 2.99
N MET A 188 -16.70 5.15 4.30
CA MET A 188 -16.51 4.08 5.30
C MET A 188 -17.60 3.01 5.21
N LYS A 189 -18.84 3.39 4.88
CA LYS A 189 -19.92 2.42 4.64
C LYS A 189 -19.62 1.57 3.41
N PHE A 190 -19.12 2.17 2.32
CA PHE A 190 -18.72 1.46 1.10
C PHE A 190 -17.55 0.51 1.38
N LEU A 191 -16.49 0.99 2.04
CA LEU A 191 -15.35 0.18 2.48
C LEU A 191 -15.82 -1.03 3.30
N ASN A 192 -16.73 -0.83 4.24
CA ASN A 192 -17.27 -1.90 5.06
C ASN A 192 -18.07 -2.95 4.26
N GLN A 193 -18.81 -2.52 3.25
CA GLN A 193 -19.52 -3.44 2.34
C GLN A 193 -18.53 -4.22 1.49
N TRP A 194 -17.52 -3.55 0.96
CA TRP A 194 -16.46 -4.17 0.17
C TRP A 194 -15.67 -5.19 1.02
N MET A 195 -15.30 -4.86 2.25
CA MET A 195 -14.63 -5.81 3.15
C MET A 195 -15.49 -7.07 3.38
N ARG A 196 -16.80 -6.92 3.67
CA ARG A 196 -17.71 -8.07 3.87
C ARG A 196 -17.88 -8.95 2.64
N GLN A 197 -17.71 -8.39 1.45
CA GLN A 197 -17.85 -9.15 0.19
C GLN A 197 -16.66 -10.09 -0.03
N TYR A 198 -15.47 -9.72 0.43
CA TYR A 198 -14.23 -10.43 0.08
C TYR A 198 -13.58 -11.17 1.26
N THR A 199 -14.04 -10.97 2.49
CA THR A 199 -13.59 -11.69 3.71
C THR A 199 -14.59 -12.73 4.15
#